data_1b4ae036d313208340ae6c1058fc9693
#
_entry.id   1b4ae036d313208340ae6c1058fc9693
#
_cell.length_a   1.000
_cell.length_b   1.000
_cell.length_c   1.000
_cell.angle_alpha   90.00
_cell.angle_beta   90.00
_cell.angle_gamma   90.00
#
_symmetry.space_group_name_H-M   'P 1'
#
loop_
_entity.id
_entity.type
_entity.pdbx_description
1 polymer ?
#
loop_
_entity_poly.entity_id
_entity_poly.type
_entity_poly.pdbx_seq_one_letter_code
_entity_poly.pdbx_strand_id
1 'polypeptide(L)'
;ELYTESYARAHEAGDFEKTLTAFQETAEAAFAVGLGVNAGHDLNLSNLPDFAVPHLDEVSIGHAFTVDALRWGIVETMSRYQQALGKNI
;
A
#
# COMPACT_ATOMS: atom_id res chain seq x y z
N GLU A 1 5.96 -6.20 -9.29
CA GLU A 1 5.64 -5.48 -8.04
C GLU A 1 5.75 -3.97 -8.22
N LEU A 2 4.80 -3.23 -7.69
CA LEU A 2 4.88 -1.77 -7.63
C LEU A 2 5.77 -1.39 -6.46
N TYR A 3 6.86 -0.68 -6.75
CA TYR A 3 7.80 -0.23 -5.72
C TYR A 3 7.34 1.10 -5.16
N THR A 4 6.74 1.09 -3.97
CA THR A 4 5.97 2.21 -3.44
C THR A 4 6.74 3.22 -2.61
N GLU A 5 8.08 3.21 -2.65
CA GLU A 5 8.88 4.22 -1.93
C GLU A 5 8.57 5.65 -2.40
N SER A 6 8.47 5.86 -3.72
CA SER A 6 8.17 7.18 -4.28
C SER A 6 6.78 7.68 -3.84
N TYR A 7 5.80 6.78 -3.78
CA TYR A 7 4.48 7.11 -3.27
C TYR A 7 4.53 7.52 -1.79
N ALA A 8 5.25 6.74 -0.97
CA ALA A 8 5.37 7.03 0.46
C ALA A 8 6.00 8.39 0.70
N ARG A 9 7.04 8.74 -0.04
CA ARG A 9 7.68 10.06 0.05
C ARG A 9 6.75 11.17 -0.40
N ALA A 10 6.03 10.98 -1.49
CA ALA A 10 5.08 11.96 -1.99
C ALA A 10 3.92 12.17 -1.00
N HIS A 11 3.44 11.09 -0.40
CA HIS A 11 2.38 11.15 0.61
C HIS A 11 2.83 11.95 1.84
N GLU A 12 4.05 11.68 2.31
CA GLU A 12 4.62 12.41 3.45
C GLU A 12 4.74 13.91 3.15
N ALA A 13 5.07 14.27 1.90
CA ALA A 13 5.15 15.66 1.46
C ALA A 13 3.79 16.31 1.24
N GLY A 14 2.71 15.54 1.26
CA GLY A 14 1.35 16.04 1.05
C GLY A 14 0.97 16.23 -0.41
N ASP A 15 1.76 15.70 -1.36
CA ASP A 15 1.54 15.85 -2.80
C ASP A 15 1.78 14.51 -3.50
N PHE A 16 0.81 13.60 -3.39
CA PHE A 16 0.95 12.24 -3.90
C PHE A 16 0.11 11.92 -5.14
N GLU A 17 -0.71 12.86 -5.63
CA GLU A 17 -1.67 12.57 -6.69
C GLU A 17 -1.03 12.11 -7.99
N LYS A 18 0.05 12.78 -8.43
CA LYS A 18 0.76 12.39 -9.65
C LYS A 18 1.39 11.02 -9.53
N THR A 19 2.02 10.76 -8.39
CA THR A 19 2.65 9.47 -8.11
C THR A 19 1.61 8.37 -8.06
N LEU A 20 0.48 8.63 -7.39
CA LEU A 20 -0.63 7.68 -7.33
C LEU A 20 -1.18 7.36 -8.72
N THR A 21 -1.37 8.39 -9.56
CA THR A 21 -1.86 8.21 -10.93
C THR A 21 -0.93 7.29 -11.73
N ALA A 22 0.39 7.48 -11.60
CA ALA A 22 1.36 6.63 -12.28
C ALA A 22 1.22 5.16 -11.84
N PHE A 23 1.02 4.91 -10.55
CA PHE A 23 0.81 3.55 -10.06
C PHE A 23 -0.53 2.97 -10.54
N GLN A 24 -1.59 3.78 -10.59
CA GLN A 24 -2.88 3.35 -11.11
C GLN A 24 -2.78 2.93 -12.57
N GLU A 25 -2.10 3.72 -13.39
CA GLU A 25 -1.90 3.41 -14.81
C GLU A 25 -1.06 2.14 -14.99
N THR A 26 -0.01 1.97 -14.20
CA THR A 26 0.82 0.76 -14.25
C THR A 26 0.02 -0.48 -13.86
N ALA A 27 -0.81 -0.38 -12.83
CA ALA A 27 -1.65 -1.50 -12.41
C ALA A 27 -2.67 -1.88 -13.48
N GLU A 28 -3.28 -0.91 -14.15
CA GLU A 28 -4.20 -1.16 -15.25
C GLU A 28 -3.48 -1.86 -16.42
N ALA A 29 -2.30 -1.40 -16.78
CA ALA A 29 -1.51 -2.01 -17.85
C ALA A 29 -1.12 -3.46 -17.51
N ALA A 30 -0.71 -3.72 -16.27
CA ALA A 30 -0.36 -5.06 -15.82
C ALA A 30 -1.56 -5.98 -15.87
N PHE A 31 -2.71 -5.52 -15.39
CA PHE A 31 -3.94 -6.30 -15.41
C PHE A 31 -4.37 -6.63 -16.84
N ALA A 32 -4.25 -5.67 -17.76
CA ALA A 32 -4.64 -5.85 -19.16
C ALA A 32 -3.85 -6.96 -19.87
N VAL A 33 -2.62 -7.24 -19.42
CA VAL A 33 -1.78 -8.32 -19.98
C VAL A 33 -1.78 -9.59 -19.11
N GLY A 34 -2.69 -9.66 -18.13
CA GLY A 34 -2.87 -10.88 -17.33
C GLY A 34 -1.91 -11.05 -16.17
N LEU A 35 -1.22 -10.00 -15.74
CA LEU A 35 -0.32 -10.06 -14.61
C LEU A 35 -1.04 -9.73 -13.30
N GLY A 36 -0.62 -10.38 -12.21
CA GLY A 36 -1.02 -9.99 -10.87
C GLY A 36 -0.36 -8.69 -10.48
N VAL A 37 -0.97 -7.94 -9.57
CA VAL A 37 -0.46 -6.65 -9.11
C VAL A 37 -0.17 -6.72 -7.62
N ASN A 38 1.11 -6.59 -7.27
CA ASN A 38 1.57 -6.53 -5.89
C ASN A 38 2.22 -5.17 -5.66
N ALA A 39 2.12 -4.65 -4.45
CA ALA A 39 2.77 -3.41 -4.07
C ALA A 39 3.54 -3.60 -2.78
N GLY A 40 4.68 -2.93 -2.67
CA GLY A 40 5.50 -3.03 -1.47
C GLY A 40 6.56 -1.96 -1.44
N HIS A 41 6.91 -1.58 -0.27
CA HIS A 41 7.97 -0.69 0.17
C HIS A 41 7.43 0.61 0.80
N ASP A 42 7.78 0.79 2.05
CA ASP A 42 7.44 1.98 2.86
C ASP A 42 5.94 2.26 3.02
N LEU A 43 5.08 1.27 2.82
CA LEU A 43 3.67 1.40 3.11
C LEU A 43 3.41 1.31 4.62
N ASN A 44 2.49 2.13 5.12
CA ASN A 44 2.15 2.21 6.53
C ASN A 44 0.68 2.59 6.72
N LEU A 45 0.24 2.70 7.98
CA LEU A 45 -1.16 3.04 8.29
C LEU A 45 -1.56 4.44 7.85
N SER A 46 -0.59 5.34 7.67
CA SER A 46 -0.88 6.71 7.22
C SER A 46 -1.12 6.76 5.72
N ASN A 47 -0.31 6.07 4.91
CA ASN A 47 -0.39 6.18 3.46
C ASN A 47 -1.23 5.11 2.76
N LEU A 48 -1.50 3.97 3.41
CA LEU A 48 -2.31 2.90 2.82
C LEU A 48 -3.75 3.32 2.48
N PRO A 49 -4.48 4.05 3.34
CA PRO A 49 -5.86 4.42 3.03
C PRO A 49 -6.01 5.21 1.74
N ASP A 50 -5.00 5.99 1.37
CA ASP A 50 -5.01 6.81 0.16
C ASP A 50 -4.43 6.09 -1.06
N PHE A 51 -3.90 4.88 -0.89
CA PHE A 51 -3.30 4.12 -1.97
C PHE A 51 -4.36 3.39 -2.80
N ALA A 52 -5.17 4.16 -3.51
CA ALA A 52 -6.30 3.65 -4.29
C ALA A 52 -5.84 3.14 -5.67
N VAL A 53 -5.16 2.00 -5.68
CA VAL A 53 -4.66 1.36 -6.91
C VAL A 53 -5.57 0.19 -7.27
N PRO A 54 -6.08 0.14 -8.54
CA PRO A 54 -6.97 -0.93 -8.97
C PRO A 54 -6.23 -2.25 -9.14
N HIS A 55 -6.97 -3.35 -9.06
CA HIS A 55 -6.47 -4.71 -9.31
C HIS A 55 -5.35 -5.16 -8.37
N LEU A 56 -5.24 -4.53 -7.21
CA LEU A 56 -4.19 -4.86 -6.23
C LEU A 56 -4.49 -6.19 -5.56
N ASP A 57 -3.63 -7.18 -5.77
CA ASP A 57 -3.80 -8.53 -5.24
C ASP A 57 -3.22 -8.68 -3.84
N GLU A 58 -2.05 -8.07 -3.59
CA GLU A 58 -1.45 -8.09 -2.26
C GLU A 58 -0.51 -6.92 -2.05
N VAL A 59 -0.26 -6.62 -0.79
CA VAL A 59 0.75 -5.65 -0.37
C VAL A 59 1.74 -6.32 0.56
N SER A 60 3.01 -5.88 0.47
CA SER A 60 4.06 -6.32 1.38
C SER A 60 4.43 -5.15 2.29
N ILE A 61 4.30 -5.35 3.59
CA ILE A 61 4.58 -4.32 4.57
C ILE A 61 5.56 -4.89 5.59
N GLY A 62 6.73 -4.27 5.70
CA GLY A 62 7.80 -4.78 6.57
C GLY A 62 8.03 -3.92 7.79
N HIS A 63 8.86 -2.87 7.64
CA HIS A 63 9.33 -2.07 8.76
C HIS A 63 8.19 -1.45 9.59
N ALA A 64 7.25 -0.79 8.93
CA ALA A 64 6.15 -0.13 9.62
C ALA A 64 5.28 -1.13 10.40
N PHE A 65 4.98 -2.29 9.81
CA PHE A 65 4.22 -3.33 10.49
C PHE A 65 4.96 -3.83 11.73
N THR A 66 6.26 -4.05 11.62
CA THR A 66 7.07 -4.53 12.75
C THR A 66 7.07 -3.53 13.90
N VAL A 67 7.26 -2.25 13.60
CA VAL A 67 7.24 -1.18 14.62
C VAL A 67 5.87 -1.12 15.29
N ASP A 68 4.81 -1.15 14.51
CA ASP A 68 3.44 -1.09 15.03
C ASP A 68 3.11 -2.34 15.86
N ALA A 69 3.59 -3.52 15.45
CA ALA A 69 3.38 -4.75 16.19
C ALA A 69 4.09 -4.75 17.56
N LEU A 70 5.24 -4.10 17.65
CA LEU A 70 5.92 -3.91 18.93
C LEU A 70 5.14 -2.98 19.87
N ARG A 71 4.35 -2.06 19.30
CA ARG A 71 3.53 -1.13 20.07
C ARG A 71 2.18 -1.73 20.49
N TRP A 72 1.48 -2.39 19.56
CA TRP A 72 0.09 -2.81 19.76
C TRP A 72 -0.11 -4.33 19.82
N GLY A 73 0.91 -5.11 19.51
CA GLY A 73 0.80 -6.57 19.34
C GLY A 73 0.35 -6.93 17.94
N ILE A 74 0.60 -8.19 17.56
CA ILE A 74 0.39 -8.64 16.18
C ILE A 74 -1.09 -8.62 15.77
N VAL A 75 -1.99 -9.08 16.64
CA VAL A 75 -3.41 -9.18 16.30
C VAL A 75 -4.02 -7.82 16.05
N GLU A 76 -3.79 -6.86 16.94
CA GLU A 76 -4.31 -5.50 16.79
C GLU A 76 -3.72 -4.81 15.56
N THR A 77 -2.41 -4.98 15.34
CA THR A 77 -1.73 -4.40 14.18
C THR A 77 -2.29 -4.97 12.89
N MET A 78 -2.49 -6.28 12.81
CA MET A 78 -3.08 -6.93 11.65
C MET A 78 -4.45 -6.35 11.34
N SER A 79 -5.30 -6.20 12.37
CA SER A 79 -6.64 -5.62 12.22
C SER A 79 -6.58 -4.19 11.65
N ARG A 80 -5.68 -3.36 12.16
CA ARG A 80 -5.55 -1.98 11.69
C ARG A 80 -5.10 -1.89 10.24
N TYR A 81 -4.15 -2.74 9.83
CA TYR A 81 -3.69 -2.77 8.44
C TYR A 81 -4.76 -3.30 7.49
N GLN A 82 -5.54 -4.29 7.90
CA GLN A 82 -6.66 -4.77 7.10
C GLN A 82 -7.72 -3.69 6.90
N GLN A 83 -8.02 -2.92 7.94
CA GLN A 83 -8.93 -1.79 7.83
C GLN A 83 -8.39 -0.70 6.90
N ALA A 84 -7.09 -0.41 6.99
CA ALA A 84 -6.45 0.58 6.12
C ALA A 84 -6.51 0.18 4.64
N LEU A 85 -6.47 -1.11 4.36
CA LEU A 85 -6.61 -1.65 3.01
C LEU A 85 -8.07 -1.68 2.54
N GLY A 86 -9.03 -1.45 3.43
CA GLY A 86 -10.45 -1.53 3.11
C GLY A 86 -10.96 -2.94 2.91
N LYS A 87 -10.24 -3.92 3.43
CA LYS A 87 -10.61 -5.34 3.32
C LYS A 87 -11.07 -5.86 4.68
N ASN A 88 -12.21 -6.55 4.68
CA ASN A 88 -12.71 -7.29 5.83
C ASN A 88 -12.28 -8.75 5.66
N ILE A 89 -11.33 -9.15 6.45
CA ILE A 89 -10.85 -10.53 6.43
C ILE A 89 -11.19 -11.19 7.76
#